data_76c79f9b2341fbf7227ec8c97e40df6f
#
_entry.id   76c79f9b2341fbf7227ec8c97e40df6f
#
_cell.length_a   1.000
_cell.length_b   1.000
_cell.length_c   1.000
_cell.angle_alpha   90.00
_cell.angle_beta   90.00
_cell.angle_gamma   90.00
#
_symmetry.space_group_name_H-M   'P 1'
#
loop_
_entity.id
_entity.type
_entity.pdbx_description
1 polymer ?
#
loop_
_entity_poly.entity_id
_entity_poly.type
_entity_poly.pdbx_seq_one_letter_code
_entity_poly.pdbx_strand_id
1 'polypeptide(L)'
;MSIYSDKQQSRVAVNPKTGEPYKTGKKVQEWLESSPEGVEYITLEESARIAEMNFAIRNHEYASVLLSDGDPEIVLRQSMYGVECQSKMDYLKPVGRQLIDHKTTQSLDTFPDWIERKYLFQMAFYRMMIKGITGHTWNVSLVAIEKEPPYEIGIWELTDDSLIEATADVIAQLQYYRYCRDKDIWPGKYPEVNRI
;
A
#
# COMPACT_ATOMS: atom_id res chain seq x y z
N MET A 1 3.30 -17.21 -4.59
CA MET A 1 3.71 -16.67 -5.90
C MET A 1 4.97 -15.86 -5.68
N SER A 2 6.11 -16.23 -6.27
CA SER A 2 7.35 -15.46 -6.10
C SER A 2 7.20 -14.15 -6.86
N ILE A 3 7.18 -13.03 -6.16
CA ILE A 3 7.06 -11.70 -6.75
C ILE A 3 8.34 -11.32 -7.52
N TYR A 4 9.42 -12.08 -7.33
CA TYR A 4 10.70 -11.85 -7.99
C TYR A 4 11.11 -13.09 -8.78
N SER A 5 11.26 -12.94 -10.09
CA SER A 5 11.89 -13.99 -10.91
C SER A 5 13.40 -14.01 -10.62
N ASP A 6 14.00 -15.20 -10.61
CA ASP A 6 15.45 -15.39 -10.42
C ASP A 6 16.34 -14.55 -11.38
N LYS A 7 15.76 -14.02 -12.44
CA LYS A 7 16.43 -13.12 -13.40
C LYS A 7 16.63 -11.69 -12.87
N GLN A 8 15.89 -11.25 -11.87
CA GLN A 8 16.00 -9.91 -11.26
C GLN A 8 17.07 -9.83 -10.17
N GLN A 9 17.48 -10.95 -9.59
CA GLN A 9 18.48 -11.00 -8.51
C GLN A 9 19.92 -10.72 -8.94
N SER A 10 20.25 -10.64 -10.22
CA SER A 10 21.62 -10.87 -10.68
C SER A 10 22.41 -9.64 -11.10
N ARG A 11 22.02 -8.39 -10.82
CA ARG A 11 22.74 -7.23 -11.38
C ARG A 11 22.90 -6.03 -10.47
N VAL A 12 23.29 -6.22 -9.23
CA VAL A 12 23.84 -5.12 -8.44
C VAL A 12 25.27 -4.84 -8.90
N ALA A 13 25.60 -3.59 -9.22
CA ALA A 13 26.97 -3.22 -9.56
C ALA A 13 27.89 -3.53 -8.37
N VAL A 14 28.84 -4.44 -8.57
CA VAL A 14 29.72 -4.96 -7.53
C VAL A 14 31.09 -4.27 -7.62
N ASN A 15 31.65 -3.90 -6.46
CA ASN A 15 33.02 -3.41 -6.40
C ASN A 15 33.99 -4.55 -6.78
N PRO A 16 34.77 -4.41 -7.87
CA PRO A 16 35.65 -5.49 -8.32
C PRO A 16 36.81 -5.81 -7.36
N LYS A 17 37.07 -4.94 -6.37
CA LYS A 17 38.13 -5.15 -5.38
C LYS A 17 37.65 -5.85 -4.12
N THR A 18 36.40 -5.63 -3.72
CA THR A 18 35.85 -6.19 -2.46
C THR A 18 34.84 -7.28 -2.71
N GLY A 19 34.30 -7.42 -3.93
CA GLY A 19 33.22 -8.32 -4.23
C GLY A 19 31.85 -7.89 -3.67
N GLU A 20 31.80 -6.73 -3.00
CA GLU A 20 30.57 -6.22 -2.38
C GLU A 20 29.82 -5.24 -3.28
N PRO A 21 28.47 -5.16 -3.16
CA PRO A 21 27.68 -4.19 -3.89
C PRO A 21 28.08 -2.76 -3.56
N TYR A 22 28.11 -1.90 -4.57
CA TYR A 22 28.20 -0.45 -4.32
C TYR A 22 26.91 0.03 -3.65
N LYS A 23 27.01 0.66 -2.49
CA LYS A 23 25.87 1.22 -1.76
C LYS A 23 25.47 2.62 -2.24
N THR A 24 26.46 3.42 -2.70
CA THR A 24 26.28 4.79 -3.17
C THR A 24 27.39 5.20 -4.15
N GLY A 25 27.19 6.30 -4.88
CA GLY A 25 28.21 6.95 -5.67
C GLY A 25 27.95 6.93 -7.18
N LYS A 26 28.85 7.59 -7.93
CA LYS A 26 28.71 7.82 -9.37
C LYS A 26 28.52 6.53 -10.19
N LYS A 27 29.19 5.44 -9.82
CA LYS A 27 29.07 4.15 -10.51
C LYS A 27 27.71 3.47 -10.31
N VAL A 28 27.07 3.66 -9.17
CA VAL A 28 25.69 3.17 -8.94
C VAL A 28 24.73 3.97 -9.78
N GLN A 29 24.93 5.28 -9.86
CA GLN A 29 24.09 6.17 -10.65
C GLN A 29 24.23 5.89 -12.16
N GLU A 30 25.44 5.73 -12.68
CA GLU A 30 25.71 5.32 -14.07
C GLU A 30 25.08 3.96 -14.39
N TRP A 31 25.12 3.02 -13.43
CA TRP A 31 24.49 1.72 -13.58
C TRP A 31 22.96 1.79 -13.58
N LEU A 32 22.36 2.59 -12.70
CA LEU A 32 20.91 2.82 -12.67
C LEU A 32 20.44 3.48 -13.97
N GLU A 33 21.16 4.48 -14.47
CA GLU A 33 20.86 5.15 -15.75
C GLU A 33 20.96 4.22 -16.96
N SER A 34 21.83 3.21 -16.90
CA SER A 34 21.97 2.19 -17.94
C SER A 34 20.98 1.04 -17.82
N SER A 35 20.16 1.04 -16.77
CA SER A 35 19.22 -0.03 -16.48
C SER A 35 17.93 0.11 -17.30
N PRO A 36 17.24 -1.00 -17.62
CA PRO A 36 15.96 -0.93 -18.33
C PRO A 36 14.94 -0.10 -17.58
N GLU A 37 14.19 0.72 -18.31
CA GLU A 37 13.11 1.54 -17.76
C GLU A 37 12.05 0.66 -17.07
N GLY A 38 11.55 1.11 -15.89
CA GLY A 38 10.51 0.41 -15.14
C GLY A 38 11.01 -0.76 -14.28
N VAL A 39 12.33 -0.94 -14.15
CA VAL A 39 12.90 -1.94 -13.24
C VAL A 39 13.29 -1.28 -11.92
N GLU A 40 12.70 -1.74 -10.82
CA GLU A 40 13.09 -1.36 -9.47
C GLU A 40 14.21 -2.27 -8.99
N TYR A 41 15.24 -1.67 -8.39
CA TYR A 41 16.40 -2.38 -7.84
C TYR A 41 16.41 -2.28 -6.33
N ILE A 42 16.64 -3.40 -5.69
CA ILE A 42 16.77 -3.50 -4.24
C ILE A 42 18.16 -4.05 -3.88
N THR A 43 18.65 -3.68 -2.72
CA THR A 43 19.90 -4.23 -2.18
C THR A 43 19.72 -5.70 -1.79
N LEU A 44 20.83 -6.43 -1.65
CA LEU A 44 20.79 -7.81 -1.14
C LEU A 44 20.21 -7.86 0.29
N GLU A 45 20.50 -6.86 1.10
CA GLU A 45 19.97 -6.73 2.46
C GLU A 45 18.44 -6.54 2.45
N GLU A 46 17.93 -5.64 1.60
CA GLU A 46 16.49 -5.46 1.41
C GLU A 46 15.83 -6.73 0.88
N SER A 47 16.48 -7.41 -0.08
CA SER A 47 15.98 -8.68 -0.62
C SER A 47 15.89 -9.75 0.46
N ALA A 48 16.91 -9.88 1.30
CA ALA A 48 16.91 -10.82 2.42
C ALA A 48 15.80 -10.48 3.42
N ARG A 49 15.67 -9.21 3.80
CA ARG A 49 14.60 -8.74 4.70
C ARG A 49 13.20 -9.05 4.14
N ILE A 50 12.98 -8.77 2.86
CA ILE A 50 11.70 -9.09 2.20
C ILE A 50 11.43 -10.61 2.23
N ALA A 51 12.45 -11.43 2.02
CA ALA A 51 12.31 -12.88 2.09
C ALA A 51 11.91 -13.36 3.49
N GLU A 52 12.52 -12.80 4.53
CA GLU A 52 12.20 -13.12 5.94
C GLU A 52 10.80 -12.64 6.32
N MET A 53 10.40 -11.44 5.92
CA MET A 53 9.03 -10.94 6.10
C MET A 53 7.99 -11.82 5.41
N ASN A 54 8.27 -12.23 4.17
CA ASN A 54 7.41 -13.16 3.43
C ASN A 54 7.33 -14.53 4.13
N PHE A 55 8.44 -15.01 4.69
CA PHE A 55 8.44 -16.24 5.46
C PHE A 55 7.59 -16.11 6.72
N ALA A 56 7.68 -15.00 7.45
CA ALA A 56 6.85 -14.74 8.61
C ALA A 56 5.35 -14.74 8.25
N ILE A 57 4.95 -14.03 7.18
CA ILE A 57 3.55 -14.00 6.71
C ILE A 57 3.04 -15.41 6.36
N ARG A 58 3.83 -16.21 5.64
CA ARG A 58 3.43 -17.56 5.22
C ARG A 58 3.29 -18.54 6.37
N ASN A 59 4.01 -18.33 7.46
CA ASN A 59 3.95 -19.17 8.65
C ASN A 59 3.02 -18.62 9.74
N HIS A 60 2.45 -17.45 9.55
CA HIS A 60 1.47 -16.90 10.46
C HIS A 60 0.10 -17.54 10.22
N GLU A 61 -0.51 -18.09 11.27
CA GLU A 61 -1.75 -18.88 11.20
C GLU A 61 -2.87 -18.18 10.42
N TYR A 62 -3.15 -16.93 10.73
CA TYR A 62 -4.25 -16.19 10.13
C TYR A 62 -3.85 -15.44 8.87
N ALA A 63 -2.66 -14.81 8.81
CA ALA A 63 -2.24 -14.05 7.65
C ALA A 63 -2.08 -14.94 6.42
N SER A 64 -1.56 -16.15 6.57
CA SER A 64 -1.41 -17.11 5.48
C SER A 64 -2.76 -17.49 4.84
N VAL A 65 -3.81 -17.63 5.66
CA VAL A 65 -5.18 -17.94 5.20
C VAL A 65 -5.82 -16.72 4.54
N LEU A 66 -5.66 -15.52 5.11
CA LEU A 66 -6.18 -14.29 4.52
C LEU A 66 -5.60 -14.05 3.13
N LEU A 67 -4.31 -14.30 2.96
CA LEU A 67 -3.56 -14.02 1.75
C LEU A 67 -3.46 -15.23 0.79
N SER A 68 -4.31 -16.23 0.96
CA SER A 68 -4.47 -17.34 0.02
C SER A 68 -5.68 -17.13 -0.90
N ASP A 69 -5.59 -17.71 -2.10
CA ASP A 69 -6.72 -17.85 -3.04
C ASP A 69 -7.41 -16.53 -3.43
N GLY A 70 -6.65 -15.46 -3.57
CA GLY A 70 -7.12 -14.15 -4.01
C GLY A 70 -6.24 -13.54 -5.09
N ASP A 71 -6.63 -12.36 -5.54
CA ASP A 71 -5.99 -11.63 -6.63
C ASP A 71 -5.19 -10.44 -6.07
N PRO A 72 -3.87 -10.38 -6.28
CA PRO A 72 -3.04 -9.27 -5.85
C PRO A 72 -3.08 -8.11 -6.86
N GLU A 73 -2.81 -6.89 -6.36
CA GLU A 73 -2.50 -5.72 -7.18
C GLU A 73 -3.63 -5.30 -8.15
N ILE A 74 -4.88 -5.38 -7.69
CA ILE A 74 -6.06 -5.09 -8.52
C ILE A 74 -6.28 -3.60 -8.69
N VAL A 75 -6.28 -3.15 -9.93
CA VAL A 75 -6.58 -1.75 -10.29
C VAL A 75 -8.05 -1.62 -10.68
N LEU A 76 -8.78 -0.76 -9.97
CA LEU A 76 -10.16 -0.40 -10.28
C LEU A 76 -10.24 1.06 -10.74
N ARG A 77 -11.13 1.31 -11.70
CA ARG A 77 -11.43 2.67 -12.20
C ARG A 77 -12.93 2.84 -12.32
N GLN A 78 -13.43 3.93 -11.79
CA GLN A 78 -14.85 4.34 -11.97
C GLN A 78 -15.04 5.81 -11.65
N SER A 79 -16.13 6.38 -12.14
CA SER A 79 -16.56 7.73 -11.75
C SER A 79 -17.38 7.67 -10.46
N MET A 80 -16.98 8.44 -9.45
CA MET A 80 -17.73 8.60 -8.22
C MET A 80 -17.97 10.09 -7.94
N TYR A 81 -19.21 10.48 -7.69
CA TYR A 81 -19.60 11.87 -7.43
C TYR A 81 -19.13 12.87 -8.52
N GLY A 82 -19.01 12.40 -9.78
CA GLY A 82 -18.53 13.19 -10.90
C GLY A 82 -17.01 13.39 -10.93
N VAL A 83 -16.27 12.55 -10.21
CA VAL A 83 -14.80 12.51 -10.21
C VAL A 83 -14.35 11.15 -10.74
N GLU A 84 -13.45 11.15 -11.73
CA GLU A 84 -12.80 9.93 -12.19
C GLU A 84 -11.81 9.46 -11.13
N CYS A 85 -12.08 8.26 -10.59
CA CYS A 85 -11.33 7.67 -9.50
C CYS A 85 -10.59 6.43 -9.95
N GLN A 86 -9.41 6.23 -9.39
CA GLN A 86 -8.61 5.01 -9.54
C GLN A 86 -8.10 4.55 -8.18
N SER A 87 -8.15 3.26 -7.95
CA SER A 87 -7.50 2.60 -6.81
C SER A 87 -6.66 1.43 -7.27
N LYS A 88 -5.58 1.16 -6.55
CA LYS A 88 -4.79 -0.06 -6.66
C LYS A 88 -4.86 -0.75 -5.30
N MET A 89 -5.55 -1.87 -5.26
CA MET A 89 -5.77 -2.63 -4.03
C MET A 89 -4.73 -3.73 -3.92
N ASP A 90 -4.13 -3.88 -2.76
CA ASP A 90 -3.03 -4.83 -2.57
C ASP A 90 -3.50 -6.28 -2.76
N TYR A 91 -4.69 -6.63 -2.23
CA TYR A 91 -5.18 -7.99 -2.34
C TYR A 91 -6.71 -8.06 -2.22
N LEU A 92 -7.35 -8.74 -3.17
CA LEU A 92 -8.78 -9.04 -3.14
C LEU A 92 -9.01 -10.54 -3.09
N LYS A 93 -9.83 -10.98 -2.14
CA LYS A 93 -10.28 -12.35 -2.03
C LYS A 93 -11.79 -12.40 -2.30
N PRO A 94 -12.22 -12.79 -3.53
CA PRO A 94 -13.63 -12.80 -3.90
C PRO A 94 -14.48 -13.74 -3.04
N VAL A 95 -13.90 -14.89 -2.68
CA VAL A 95 -14.53 -15.81 -1.74
C VAL A 95 -14.49 -15.16 -0.34
N GLY A 96 -15.68 -14.90 0.22
CA GLY A 96 -15.80 -14.17 1.49
C GLY A 96 -15.78 -12.65 1.35
N ARG A 97 -15.54 -12.11 0.14
CA ARG A 97 -15.51 -10.67 -0.13
C ARG A 97 -14.58 -9.91 0.80
N GLN A 98 -13.31 -10.28 0.79
CA GLN A 98 -12.27 -9.67 1.62
C GLN A 98 -11.42 -8.72 0.78
N LEU A 99 -11.33 -7.48 1.21
CA LEU A 99 -10.35 -6.49 0.78
C LEU A 99 -9.25 -6.45 1.83
N ILE A 100 -8.03 -6.76 1.44
CA ILE A 100 -6.91 -6.83 2.36
C ILE A 100 -5.83 -5.87 1.86
N ASP A 101 -5.32 -5.06 2.77
CA ASP A 101 -4.28 -4.10 2.46
C ASP A 101 -3.07 -4.36 3.38
N HIS A 102 -1.89 -4.40 2.77
CA HIS A 102 -0.65 -4.73 3.46
C HIS A 102 0.08 -3.46 3.90
N LYS A 103 0.56 -3.47 5.11
CA LYS A 103 1.37 -2.37 5.65
C LYS A 103 2.65 -2.89 6.28
N THR A 104 3.71 -2.13 6.13
CA THR A 104 4.89 -2.30 6.97
C THR A 104 4.92 -1.20 8.03
N THR A 105 5.31 -1.56 9.25
CA THR A 105 5.37 -0.62 10.36
C THR A 105 6.70 -0.74 11.11
N GLN A 106 7.03 0.25 11.92
CA GLN A 106 8.14 0.17 12.88
C GLN A 106 7.72 -0.51 14.17
N SER A 107 6.44 -0.40 14.54
CA SER A 107 5.89 -1.02 15.73
C SER A 107 4.39 -1.26 15.55
N LEU A 108 3.95 -2.46 15.94
CA LEU A 108 2.53 -2.81 15.97
C LEU A 108 1.79 -2.11 17.11
N ASP A 109 2.47 -1.74 18.19
CA ASP A 109 1.86 -1.04 19.34
C ASP A 109 1.26 0.32 18.94
N THR A 110 1.89 0.99 17.99
CA THR A 110 1.44 2.31 17.50
C THR A 110 0.60 2.22 16.23
N PHE A 111 0.44 1.04 15.68
CA PHE A 111 -0.26 0.86 14.41
C PHE A 111 -1.75 1.22 14.46
N PRO A 112 -2.51 0.97 15.56
CA PRO A 112 -3.90 1.40 15.68
C PRO A 112 -4.09 2.91 15.49
N ASP A 113 -3.18 3.75 15.99
CA ASP A 113 -3.22 5.20 15.78
C ASP A 113 -3.11 5.58 14.29
N TRP A 114 -2.32 4.82 13.52
CA TRP A 114 -2.20 5.02 12.08
C TRP A 114 -3.45 4.57 11.32
N ILE A 115 -4.14 3.53 11.82
CA ILE A 115 -5.42 3.11 11.26
C ILE A 115 -6.40 4.28 11.32
N GLU A 116 -6.61 4.86 12.50
CA GLU A 116 -7.56 5.96 12.70
C GLU A 116 -7.18 7.21 11.89
N ARG A 117 -5.91 7.60 11.92
CA ARG A 117 -5.46 8.86 11.32
C ARG A 117 -5.32 8.82 9.80
N LYS A 118 -5.09 7.65 9.22
CA LYS A 118 -4.68 7.56 7.82
C LYS A 118 -5.39 6.46 7.04
N TYR A 119 -5.44 5.24 7.59
CA TYR A 119 -5.82 4.10 6.79
C TYR A 119 -7.34 3.93 6.68
N LEU A 120 -8.13 4.35 7.66
CA LEU A 120 -9.60 4.32 7.56
C LEU A 120 -10.11 5.05 6.31
N PHE A 121 -9.60 6.24 6.04
CA PHE A 121 -9.97 7.00 4.84
C PHE A 121 -9.63 6.24 3.55
N GLN A 122 -8.42 5.69 3.44
CA GLN A 122 -7.99 4.91 2.29
C GLN A 122 -8.87 3.67 2.10
N MET A 123 -9.13 2.94 3.18
CA MET A 123 -9.91 1.72 3.15
C MET A 123 -11.39 1.97 2.84
N ALA A 124 -11.96 3.05 3.36
CA ALA A 124 -13.31 3.48 3.01
C ALA A 124 -13.40 3.81 1.51
N PHE A 125 -12.44 4.54 0.97
CA PHE A 125 -12.36 4.84 -0.47
C PHE A 125 -12.27 3.55 -1.31
N TYR A 126 -11.40 2.61 -0.96
CA TYR A 126 -11.27 1.33 -1.65
C TYR A 126 -12.55 0.50 -1.57
N ARG A 127 -13.17 0.44 -0.38
CA ARG A 127 -14.45 -0.26 -0.18
C ARG A 127 -15.59 0.35 -1.03
N MET A 128 -15.63 1.67 -1.15
CA MET A 128 -16.56 2.36 -2.04
C MET A 128 -16.32 1.99 -3.50
N MET A 129 -15.06 1.98 -3.93
CA MET A 129 -14.67 1.61 -5.30
C MET A 129 -15.15 0.21 -5.66
N ILE A 130 -14.84 -0.78 -4.84
CA ILE A 130 -15.23 -2.16 -5.13
C ILE A 130 -16.74 -2.38 -5.01
N LYS A 131 -17.40 -1.72 -4.05
CA LYS A 131 -18.86 -1.76 -3.91
C LYS A 131 -19.57 -1.18 -5.13
N GLY A 132 -19.07 -0.06 -5.68
CA GLY A 132 -19.62 0.56 -6.87
C GLY A 132 -19.58 -0.33 -8.10
N ILE A 133 -18.55 -1.16 -8.23
CA ILE A 133 -18.35 -2.06 -9.37
C ILE A 133 -19.12 -3.39 -9.17
N THR A 134 -19.05 -3.96 -7.97
CA THR A 134 -19.60 -5.30 -7.69
C THR A 134 -21.03 -5.29 -7.16
N GLY A 135 -21.53 -4.14 -6.69
CA GLY A 135 -22.80 -4.01 -5.99
C GLY A 135 -22.81 -4.60 -4.57
N HIS A 136 -21.70 -5.13 -4.10
CA HIS A 136 -21.58 -5.80 -2.81
C HIS A 136 -20.70 -5.05 -1.83
N THR A 137 -21.03 -5.15 -0.56
CA THR A 137 -20.16 -4.67 0.53
C THR A 137 -19.09 -5.73 0.80
N TRP A 138 -17.85 -5.28 0.99
CA TRP A 138 -16.68 -6.11 1.26
C TRP A 138 -16.18 -5.87 2.67
N ASN A 139 -15.73 -6.91 3.33
CA ASN A 139 -15.00 -6.80 4.59
C ASN A 139 -13.60 -6.26 4.32
N VAL A 140 -13.06 -5.52 5.25
CA VAL A 140 -11.76 -4.87 5.08
C VAL A 140 -10.85 -5.27 6.23
N SER A 141 -9.67 -5.74 5.88
CA SER A 141 -8.63 -6.10 6.85
C SER A 141 -7.31 -5.42 6.49
N LEU A 142 -6.59 -4.99 7.52
CA LEU A 142 -5.22 -4.54 7.42
C LEU A 142 -4.31 -5.63 7.99
N VAL A 143 -3.29 -6.01 7.21
CA VAL A 143 -2.22 -6.90 7.67
C VAL A 143 -0.94 -6.07 7.75
N ALA A 144 -0.48 -5.80 8.97
CA ALA A 144 0.76 -5.08 9.18
C ALA A 144 1.87 -6.01 9.65
N ILE A 145 3.07 -5.78 9.15
CA ILE A 145 4.27 -6.50 9.56
C ILE A 145 5.35 -5.52 10.01
N GLU A 146 6.02 -5.83 11.10
CA GLU A 146 7.17 -5.04 11.55
C GLU A 146 8.35 -5.18 10.59
N LYS A 147 9.12 -4.08 10.44
CA LYS A 147 10.27 -4.03 9.53
C LYS A 147 11.54 -4.67 10.09
N GLU A 148 11.55 -4.93 11.38
CA GLU A 148 12.69 -5.50 12.12
C GLU A 148 12.34 -6.87 12.69
N PRO A 149 13.32 -7.77 12.85
CA PRO A 149 13.10 -9.05 13.49
C PRO A 149 12.50 -8.92 14.91
N PRO A 150 11.57 -9.79 15.31
CA PRO A 150 11.21 -11.05 14.66
C PRO A 150 10.14 -10.93 13.54
N TYR A 151 9.87 -9.73 13.01
CA TYR A 151 8.88 -9.48 11.96
C TYR A 151 7.46 -9.85 12.41
N GLU A 152 7.06 -9.34 13.57
CA GLU A 152 5.74 -9.58 14.11
C GLU A 152 4.63 -9.10 13.20
N ILE A 153 3.51 -9.80 13.21
CA ILE A 153 2.37 -9.56 12.34
C ILE A 153 1.14 -9.25 13.18
N GLY A 154 0.50 -8.13 12.86
CA GLY A 154 -0.80 -7.76 13.38
C GLY A 154 -1.86 -7.76 12.27
N ILE A 155 -3.08 -8.16 12.64
CA ILE A 155 -4.23 -8.17 11.72
C ILE A 155 -5.36 -7.42 12.38
N TRP A 156 -5.93 -6.46 11.66
CA TRP A 156 -7.06 -5.65 12.10
C TRP A 156 -8.20 -5.75 11.09
N GLU A 157 -9.34 -6.22 11.53
CA GLU A 157 -10.59 -6.12 10.78
C GLU A 157 -11.25 -4.78 11.08
N LEU A 158 -11.51 -3.99 10.05
CA LEU A 158 -12.15 -2.69 10.22
C LEU A 158 -13.67 -2.88 10.32
N THR A 159 -14.26 -2.27 11.36
CA THR A 159 -15.70 -2.37 11.60
C THR A 159 -16.50 -1.60 10.56
N ASP A 160 -17.75 -2.02 10.36
CA ASP A 160 -18.66 -1.29 9.48
C ASP A 160 -18.89 0.15 9.94
N ASP A 161 -19.01 0.37 11.25
CA ASP A 161 -19.24 1.72 11.82
C ASP A 161 -18.09 2.66 11.50
N SER A 162 -16.84 2.23 11.73
CA SER A 162 -15.64 3.03 11.41
C SER A 162 -15.53 3.33 9.92
N LEU A 163 -15.85 2.35 9.07
CA LEU A 163 -15.80 2.52 7.62
C LEU A 163 -16.95 3.38 7.08
N ILE A 164 -18.12 3.36 7.72
CA ILE A 164 -19.25 4.24 7.36
C ILE A 164 -18.90 5.70 7.68
N GLU A 165 -18.35 5.95 8.86
CA GLU A 165 -17.89 7.27 9.26
C GLU A 165 -16.83 7.81 8.30
N ALA A 166 -15.78 7.05 8.04
CA ALA A 166 -14.74 7.42 7.08
C ALA A 166 -15.27 7.58 5.63
N THR A 167 -16.33 6.85 5.25
CA THR A 167 -16.99 7.01 3.96
C THR A 167 -17.61 8.39 3.79
N ALA A 168 -18.18 8.97 4.84
CA ALA A 168 -18.70 10.33 4.79
C ALA A 168 -17.61 11.35 4.47
N ASP A 169 -16.43 11.19 5.06
CA ASP A 169 -15.26 12.03 4.78
C ASP A 169 -14.77 11.88 3.35
N VAL A 170 -14.72 10.66 2.83
CA VAL A 170 -14.37 10.40 1.42
C VAL A 170 -15.33 11.11 0.48
N ILE A 171 -16.64 11.02 0.73
CA ILE A 171 -17.66 11.69 -0.09
C ILE A 171 -17.47 13.21 -0.04
N ALA A 172 -17.28 13.77 1.14
CA ALA A 172 -17.05 15.21 1.31
C ALA A 172 -15.81 15.67 0.52
N GLN A 173 -14.71 14.91 0.57
CA GLN A 173 -13.49 15.23 -0.18
C GLN A 173 -13.69 15.12 -1.70
N LEU A 174 -14.41 14.12 -2.19
CA LEU A 174 -14.71 14.00 -3.63
C LEU A 174 -15.59 15.16 -4.12
N GLN A 175 -16.60 15.55 -3.33
CA GLN A 175 -17.45 16.69 -3.66
C GLN A 175 -16.68 18.01 -3.64
N TYR A 176 -15.79 18.20 -2.66
CA TYR A 176 -14.91 19.37 -2.57
C TYR A 176 -13.92 19.42 -3.72
N TYR A 177 -13.26 18.31 -4.06
CA TYR A 177 -12.38 18.21 -5.23
C TYR A 177 -13.12 18.58 -6.51
N ARG A 178 -14.32 18.03 -6.71
CA ARG A 178 -15.17 18.38 -7.85
C ARG A 178 -15.48 19.86 -7.89
N TYR A 179 -15.87 20.47 -6.76
CA TYR A 179 -16.13 21.91 -6.67
C TYR A 179 -14.88 22.72 -7.07
N CYS A 180 -13.72 22.39 -6.53
CA CYS A 180 -12.47 23.08 -6.85
C CYS A 180 -12.14 22.98 -8.34
N ARG A 181 -12.27 21.79 -8.92
CA ARG A 181 -12.05 21.57 -10.36
C ARG A 181 -13.03 22.35 -11.23
N ASP A 182 -14.32 22.27 -10.93
CA ASP A 182 -15.38 22.88 -11.75
C ASP A 182 -15.36 24.41 -11.67
N LYS A 183 -14.81 24.98 -10.60
CA LYS A 183 -14.66 26.42 -10.39
C LYS A 183 -13.25 26.94 -10.69
N ASP A 184 -12.30 26.06 -10.92
CA ASP A 184 -10.87 26.37 -11.01
C ASP A 184 -10.34 27.16 -9.78
N ILE A 185 -10.78 26.77 -8.58
CA ILE A 185 -10.39 27.38 -7.32
C ILE A 185 -9.63 26.34 -6.47
N TRP A 186 -8.34 26.55 -6.30
CA TRP A 186 -7.46 25.64 -5.54
C TRP A 186 -6.87 26.35 -4.32
N PRO A 187 -7.61 26.44 -3.21
CA PRO A 187 -7.13 27.13 -2.01
C PRO A 187 -5.93 26.41 -1.42
N GLY A 188 -4.94 27.19 -0.99
CA GLY A 188 -3.82 26.67 -0.23
C GLY A 188 -4.25 26.11 1.14
N LYS A 189 -3.42 25.25 1.73
CA LYS A 189 -3.67 24.68 3.06
C LYS A 189 -3.77 25.75 4.15
N TYR A 190 -3.06 26.87 3.96
CA TYR A 190 -3.01 28.00 4.88
C TYR A 190 -3.31 29.29 4.11
N PRO A 191 -4.60 29.55 3.74
CA PRO A 191 -4.99 30.71 2.97
C PRO A 191 -4.84 32.04 3.73
N GLU A 192 -4.73 31.99 5.06
CA GLU A 192 -4.65 33.15 5.94
C GLU A 192 -3.35 33.15 6.77
N VAL A 193 -2.99 34.33 7.28
CA VAL A 193 -1.85 34.46 8.20
C VAL A 193 -2.20 33.82 9.55
N ASN A 194 -1.56 32.69 9.84
CA ASN A 194 -1.71 32.07 11.15
C ASN A 194 -0.82 32.82 12.17
N ARG A 195 -1.42 33.38 13.22
CA ARG A 195 -0.72 33.94 14.38
C ARG A 195 -0.65 32.85 15.43
N ILE A 196 0.56 32.51 15.84
CA ILE A 196 0.86 31.57 16.92
C ILE A 196 1.07 32.34 18.21
#